data_735f676fae3938291150e74a38b31345
#
_entry.id   735f676fae3938291150e74a38b31345
#
_cell.length_a   1.000
_cell.length_b   1.000
_cell.length_c   1.000
_cell.angle_alpha   90.00
_cell.angle_beta   90.00
_cell.angle_gamma   90.00
#
_symmetry.space_group_name_H-M   'P 1'
#
loop_
_entity.id
_entity.type
_entity.pdbx_description
1 polymer ?
#
loop_
_entity_poly.entity_id
_entity_poly.type
_entity_poly.pdbx_seq_one_letter_code
_entity_poly.pdbx_strand_id
1 'polypeptide(L)'
;MRQKNRLNNWISIRMGMVIVIFLGVSCGSMRSSTPPPAKDRLTEIDSLERLLPDCPTIASTLPLLRRLAFLYQQQSEMKVYNERLYENAMAVDSISVAYLGLKNLAEYYYDQSVRDSLEYYCSLVDSIAKARHEYPNVLFDVKSLSCQDLLWLGNYELTMSEAMDLYRLASNLDHRYGLLRCSETLGLIYQRIRRDSDAVVSFQESLDLLKD
;
A
#
# COMPACT_ATOMS: atom_id res chain seq x y z
N MET A 1 -8.98 30.51 11.83
CA MET A 1 -9.73 29.57 12.70
C MET A 1 -10.44 28.43 11.95
N ARG A 2 -10.95 28.61 10.73
CA ARG A 2 -11.65 27.55 9.96
C ARG A 2 -10.76 26.39 9.46
N GLN A 3 -9.47 26.63 9.21
CA GLN A 3 -8.55 25.60 8.71
C GLN A 3 -8.11 24.59 9.78
N LYS A 4 -7.96 25.04 11.04
CA LYS A 4 -7.53 24.18 12.17
C LYS A 4 -8.60 23.14 12.55
N ASN A 5 -9.89 23.49 12.41
CA ASN A 5 -11.00 22.56 12.65
C ASN A 5 -11.15 21.50 11.55
N ARG A 6 -10.72 21.79 10.32
CA ARG A 6 -10.71 20.79 9.24
C ARG A 6 -9.62 19.73 9.44
N LEU A 7 -8.45 20.14 9.95
CA LEU A 7 -7.34 19.21 10.21
C LEU A 7 -7.67 18.22 11.34
N ASN A 8 -8.27 18.70 12.43
CA ASN A 8 -8.64 17.86 13.58
C ASN A 8 -9.78 16.88 13.25
N ASN A 9 -10.74 17.29 12.42
CA ASN A 9 -11.80 16.40 11.92
C ASN A 9 -11.22 15.34 10.94
N TRP A 10 -10.19 15.71 10.20
CA TRP A 10 -9.49 14.86 9.26
C TRP A 10 -8.75 13.72 9.97
N ILE A 11 -8.05 14.03 11.06
CA ILE A 11 -7.31 13.04 11.88
C ILE A 11 -8.28 12.07 12.57
N SER A 12 -9.40 12.56 13.10
CA SER A 12 -10.41 11.70 13.76
C SER A 12 -11.10 10.74 12.79
N ILE A 13 -11.37 11.16 11.56
CA ILE A 13 -12.02 10.33 10.54
C ILE A 13 -11.04 9.28 9.99
N ARG A 14 -9.77 9.62 9.80
CA ARG A 14 -8.73 8.65 9.42
C ARG A 14 -8.51 7.59 10.50
N MET A 15 -8.44 7.98 11.78
CA MET A 15 -8.33 6.99 12.88
C MET A 15 -9.57 6.09 12.99
N GLY A 16 -10.76 6.59 12.75
CA GLY A 16 -12.00 5.79 12.78
C GLY A 16 -12.10 4.77 11.62
N MET A 17 -11.66 5.13 10.41
CA MET A 17 -11.67 4.24 9.25
C MET A 17 -10.58 3.17 9.30
N VAL A 18 -9.39 3.50 9.79
CA VAL A 18 -8.30 2.53 9.98
C VAL A 18 -8.73 1.42 10.96
N ILE A 19 -9.51 1.74 11.99
CA ILE A 19 -9.99 0.73 12.94
C ILE A 19 -11.02 -0.23 12.32
N VAL A 20 -11.87 0.23 11.41
CA VAL A 20 -12.87 -0.65 10.74
C VAL A 20 -12.22 -1.57 9.71
N ILE A 21 -11.19 -1.12 9.01
CA ILE A 21 -10.44 -1.95 8.04
C ILE A 21 -9.56 -3.00 8.76
N PHE A 22 -9.01 -2.69 9.94
CA PHE A 22 -8.18 -3.63 10.71
C PHE A 22 -8.96 -4.75 11.41
N LEU A 23 -10.25 -4.62 11.61
CA LEU A 23 -11.07 -5.66 12.24
C LEU A 23 -11.57 -6.74 11.28
N GLY A 24 -11.41 -6.56 9.97
CA GLY A 24 -11.93 -7.48 8.94
C GLY A 24 -10.90 -8.44 8.31
N VAL A 25 -9.61 -8.22 8.47
CA VAL A 25 -8.57 -9.04 7.82
C VAL A 25 -7.66 -9.69 8.84
N SER A 26 -8.20 -10.57 9.64
CA SER A 26 -7.43 -11.50 10.47
C SER A 26 -7.72 -12.94 10.05
N CYS A 27 -7.29 -13.30 8.86
CA CYS A 27 -7.16 -14.72 8.53
C CYS A 27 -6.03 -14.92 7.52
N GLY A 28 -4.90 -15.37 8.00
CA GLY A 28 -3.74 -15.74 7.20
C GLY A 28 -2.46 -15.19 7.81
N SER A 29 -2.01 -15.85 8.90
CA SER A 29 -0.61 -15.97 9.35
C SER A 29 0.41 -14.93 8.82
N MET A 30 0.15 -13.65 8.93
CA MET A 30 1.20 -12.67 9.15
C MET A 30 1.19 -12.39 10.66
N ARG A 31 2.20 -12.92 11.36
CA ARG A 31 2.53 -12.41 12.68
C ARG A 31 2.66 -10.89 12.51
N SER A 32 1.71 -10.13 13.03
CA SER A 32 1.88 -8.70 13.25
C SER A 32 3.02 -8.58 14.26
N SER A 33 4.23 -8.53 13.77
CA SER A 33 5.39 -8.23 14.59
C SER A 33 5.26 -6.74 14.92
N THR A 34 4.61 -6.45 16.05
CA THR A 34 4.76 -5.13 16.67
C THR A 34 6.25 -4.83 16.73
N PRO A 35 6.67 -3.62 16.32
CA PRO A 35 8.08 -3.27 16.40
C PRO A 35 8.56 -3.44 17.85
N PRO A 36 9.80 -3.90 18.06
CA PRO A 36 10.37 -4.10 19.37
C PRO A 36 10.33 -2.80 20.19
N PRO A 37 10.44 -2.89 21.55
CA PRO A 37 10.53 -1.70 22.40
C PRO A 37 11.58 -0.71 21.88
N ALA A 38 11.33 0.57 22.04
CA ALA A 38 12.13 1.64 21.39
C ALA A 38 13.65 1.50 21.59
N LYS A 39 14.10 1.04 22.77
CA LYS A 39 15.53 0.84 23.05
C LYS A 39 16.13 -0.32 22.24
N ASP A 40 15.43 -1.43 22.17
CA ASP A 40 15.89 -2.61 21.42
C ASP A 40 15.88 -2.33 19.92
N ARG A 41 14.90 -1.54 19.46
CA ARG A 41 14.81 -1.10 18.08
C ARG A 41 16.01 -0.25 17.63
N LEU A 42 16.41 0.75 18.42
CA LEU A 42 17.58 1.58 18.10
C LEU A 42 18.88 0.76 18.05
N THR A 43 19.06 -0.16 18.98
CA THR A 43 20.23 -1.05 18.99
C THR A 43 20.27 -1.95 17.76
N GLU A 44 19.09 -2.45 17.33
CA GLU A 44 18.99 -3.27 16.12
C GLU A 44 19.29 -2.45 14.86
N ILE A 45 18.75 -1.23 14.76
CA ILE A 45 19.04 -0.30 13.66
C ILE A 45 20.54 -0.05 13.54
N ASP A 46 21.20 0.37 14.62
CA ASP A 46 22.64 0.65 14.64
C ASP A 46 23.46 -0.57 14.19
N SER A 47 23.05 -1.77 14.59
CA SER A 47 23.71 -3.00 14.20
C SER A 47 23.56 -3.31 12.71
N LEU A 48 22.36 -3.15 12.17
CA LEU A 48 22.07 -3.41 10.76
C LEU A 48 22.73 -2.37 9.84
N GLU A 49 22.75 -1.09 10.24
CA GLU A 49 23.42 -0.02 9.49
C GLU A 49 24.94 -0.23 9.41
N ARG A 50 25.56 -0.74 10.47
CA ARG A 50 27.00 -1.12 10.46
C ARG A 50 27.29 -2.31 9.56
N LEU A 51 26.38 -3.28 9.48
CA LEU A 51 26.56 -4.46 8.63
C LEU A 51 26.33 -4.19 7.15
N LEU A 52 25.52 -3.18 6.82
CA LEU A 52 25.11 -2.91 5.44
C LEU A 52 26.27 -2.62 4.48
N PRO A 53 27.32 -1.81 4.85
CA PRO A 53 28.48 -1.58 4.00
C PRO A 53 29.35 -2.83 3.78
N ASP A 54 29.32 -3.77 4.71
CA ASP A 54 30.16 -4.98 4.69
C ASP A 54 29.52 -6.13 3.90
N CYS A 55 28.34 -5.89 3.31
CA CYS A 55 27.67 -6.90 2.51
C CYS A 55 28.47 -7.24 1.24
N PRO A 56 28.81 -8.51 1.00
CA PRO A 56 29.67 -8.90 -0.12
C PRO A 56 28.99 -8.78 -1.48
N THR A 57 27.69 -8.77 -1.54
CA THR A 57 26.89 -8.69 -2.78
C THR A 57 25.66 -7.81 -2.60
N ILE A 58 25.12 -7.28 -3.70
CA ILE A 58 23.87 -6.52 -3.70
C ILE A 58 22.73 -7.40 -3.13
N ALA A 59 22.67 -8.66 -3.51
CA ALA A 59 21.63 -9.58 -3.02
C ALA A 59 21.66 -9.74 -1.50
N SER A 60 22.84 -9.74 -0.87
CA SER A 60 22.98 -9.85 0.59
C SER A 60 22.53 -8.59 1.35
N THR A 61 22.38 -7.45 0.68
CA THR A 61 21.84 -6.22 1.28
C THR A 61 20.31 -6.27 1.44
N LEU A 62 19.60 -7.04 0.62
CA LEU A 62 18.13 -7.02 0.57
C LEU A 62 17.45 -7.34 1.92
N PRO A 63 17.83 -8.40 2.66
CA PRO A 63 17.22 -8.69 3.95
C PRO A 63 17.48 -7.60 4.99
N LEU A 64 18.66 -6.96 4.96
CA LEU A 64 19.02 -5.87 5.87
C LEU A 64 18.20 -4.62 5.54
N LEU A 65 18.13 -4.22 4.27
CA LEU A 65 17.35 -3.08 3.81
C LEU A 65 15.86 -3.25 4.13
N ARG A 66 15.31 -4.45 3.88
CA ARG A 66 13.93 -4.77 4.24
C ARG A 66 13.68 -4.62 5.74
N ARG A 67 14.63 -5.09 6.58
CA ARG A 67 14.50 -4.99 8.03
C ARG A 67 14.63 -3.55 8.51
N LEU A 68 15.57 -2.77 7.97
CA LEU A 68 15.71 -1.34 8.25
C LEU A 68 14.45 -0.55 7.84
N ALA A 69 13.93 -0.78 6.64
CA ALA A 69 12.69 -0.16 6.19
C ALA A 69 11.51 -0.44 7.15
N PHE A 70 11.41 -1.66 7.69
CA PHE A 70 10.42 -2.02 8.68
C PHE A 70 10.67 -1.33 10.04
N LEU A 71 11.91 -1.27 10.50
CA LEU A 71 12.25 -0.65 11.79
C LEU A 71 12.04 0.87 11.77
N TYR A 72 12.24 1.52 10.63
CA TYR A 72 11.96 2.94 10.42
C TYR A 72 10.51 3.25 10.02
N GLN A 73 9.61 2.29 10.16
CA GLN A 73 8.21 2.47 9.82
C GLN A 73 7.65 3.78 10.39
N GLN A 74 6.98 4.57 9.54
CA GLN A 74 6.44 5.91 9.83
C GLN A 74 7.47 7.04 10.05
N GLN A 75 8.75 6.80 9.83
CA GLN A 75 9.81 7.82 9.88
C GLN A 75 10.29 8.14 8.47
N SER A 76 10.89 9.31 8.28
CA SER A 76 11.40 9.75 6.96
C SER A 76 12.47 8.83 6.38
N GLU A 77 13.25 8.19 7.24
CA GLU A 77 14.33 7.26 6.90
C GLU A 77 13.81 6.00 6.20
N MET A 78 12.58 5.59 6.48
CA MET A 78 11.92 4.48 5.80
C MET A 78 11.97 4.64 4.27
N LYS A 79 11.79 5.85 3.77
CA LYS A 79 11.86 6.17 2.35
C LYS A 79 13.21 5.77 1.75
N VAL A 80 14.31 6.19 2.36
CA VAL A 80 15.67 5.92 1.87
C VAL A 80 15.93 4.41 1.77
N TYR A 81 15.51 3.64 2.78
CA TYR A 81 15.73 2.19 2.77
C TYR A 81 14.84 1.47 1.78
N ASN A 82 13.60 1.93 1.53
CA ASN A 82 12.73 1.34 0.51
C ASN A 82 13.17 1.70 -0.91
N GLU A 83 13.68 2.92 -1.16
CA GLU A 83 14.27 3.30 -2.44
C GLU A 83 15.48 2.40 -2.76
N ARG A 84 16.42 2.26 -1.81
CA ARG A 84 17.56 1.35 -1.96
C ARG A 84 17.15 -0.11 -2.10
N LEU A 85 16.10 -0.54 -1.37
CA LEU A 85 15.55 -1.87 -1.49
C LEU A 85 15.03 -2.14 -2.90
N TYR A 86 14.27 -1.21 -3.47
CA TYR A 86 13.79 -1.28 -4.84
C TYR A 86 14.94 -1.34 -5.85
N GLU A 87 15.88 -0.40 -5.78
CA GLU A 87 17.02 -0.32 -6.70
C GLU A 87 17.87 -1.59 -6.66
N ASN A 88 18.25 -2.04 -5.47
CA ASN A 88 19.05 -3.25 -5.29
C ASN A 88 18.31 -4.52 -5.73
N ALA A 89 17.01 -4.60 -5.46
CA ALA A 89 16.19 -5.72 -5.89
C ALA A 89 16.07 -5.80 -7.42
N MET A 90 15.90 -4.66 -8.09
CA MET A 90 15.90 -4.58 -9.55
C MET A 90 17.26 -4.98 -10.14
N ALA A 91 18.36 -4.57 -9.53
CA ALA A 91 19.72 -4.91 -9.99
C ALA A 91 20.03 -6.41 -9.95
N VAL A 92 19.35 -7.17 -9.09
CA VAL A 92 19.52 -8.63 -8.96
C VAL A 92 18.29 -9.43 -9.42
N ASP A 93 17.37 -8.80 -10.15
CA ASP A 93 16.12 -9.37 -10.67
C ASP A 93 15.22 -9.99 -9.58
N SER A 94 15.28 -9.45 -8.35
CA SER A 94 14.42 -9.88 -7.24
C SER A 94 13.11 -9.09 -7.22
N ILE A 95 12.24 -9.35 -8.20
CA ILE A 95 11.06 -8.54 -8.50
C ILE A 95 10.06 -8.48 -7.35
N SER A 96 9.85 -9.58 -6.63
CA SER A 96 8.94 -9.59 -5.47
C SER A 96 9.41 -8.63 -4.36
N VAL A 97 10.73 -8.49 -4.19
CA VAL A 97 11.32 -7.55 -3.22
C VAL A 97 11.25 -6.11 -3.75
N ALA A 98 11.43 -5.91 -5.07
CA ALA A 98 11.24 -4.61 -5.69
C ALA A 98 9.81 -4.10 -5.50
N TYR A 99 8.81 -4.94 -5.74
CA TYR A 99 7.40 -4.60 -5.49
C TYR A 99 7.12 -4.26 -4.02
N LEU A 100 7.77 -4.94 -3.07
CA LEU A 100 7.62 -4.61 -1.65
C LEU A 100 8.15 -3.20 -1.36
N GLY A 101 9.32 -2.83 -1.87
CA GLY A 101 9.88 -1.48 -1.73
C GLY A 101 8.96 -0.41 -2.31
N LEU A 102 8.45 -0.62 -3.53
CA LEU A 102 7.54 0.31 -4.20
C LEU A 102 6.20 0.45 -3.48
N LYS A 103 5.64 -0.66 -2.99
CA LYS A 103 4.41 -0.63 -2.18
C LYS A 103 4.58 0.22 -0.92
N ASN A 104 5.64 -0.02 -0.15
CA ASN A 104 5.91 0.72 1.06
C ASN A 104 6.10 2.23 0.79
N LEU A 105 6.72 2.59 -0.34
CA LEU A 105 6.88 3.98 -0.77
C LEU A 105 5.52 4.60 -1.15
N ALA A 106 4.68 3.90 -1.89
CA ALA A 106 3.34 4.36 -2.23
C ALA A 106 2.49 4.58 -0.97
N GLU A 107 2.50 3.64 -0.02
CA GLU A 107 1.81 3.76 1.26
C GLU A 107 2.33 4.97 2.07
N TYR A 108 3.65 5.14 2.14
CA TYR A 108 4.26 6.29 2.82
C TYR A 108 3.79 7.62 2.25
N TYR A 109 3.83 7.79 0.92
CA TYR A 109 3.42 9.05 0.29
C TYR A 109 1.91 9.26 0.32
N TYR A 110 1.11 8.20 0.31
CA TYR A 110 -0.32 8.28 0.57
C TYR A 110 -0.60 8.83 1.97
N ASP A 111 0.10 8.32 3.01
CA ASP A 111 -0.04 8.79 4.40
C ASP A 111 0.43 10.25 4.58
N GLN A 112 1.46 10.65 3.84
CA GLN A 112 1.94 12.04 3.83
C GLN A 112 1.08 12.96 2.97
N SER A 113 0.10 12.46 2.24
CA SER A 113 -0.73 13.19 1.29
C SER A 113 0.09 13.90 0.18
N VAL A 114 1.19 13.27 -0.26
CA VAL A 114 2.05 13.75 -1.34
C VAL A 114 1.71 13.00 -2.64
N ARG A 115 0.70 13.52 -3.34
CA ARG A 115 0.08 12.90 -4.50
C ARG A 115 1.05 12.58 -5.63
N ASP A 116 1.88 13.55 -6.04
CA ASP A 116 2.78 13.37 -7.19
C ASP A 116 3.73 12.19 -6.98
N SER A 117 4.22 12.02 -5.74
CA SER A 117 5.07 10.88 -5.39
C SER A 117 4.27 9.56 -5.33
N LEU A 118 3.06 9.58 -4.80
CA LEU A 118 2.17 8.42 -4.83
C LEU A 118 1.93 7.95 -6.26
N GLU A 119 1.53 8.86 -7.17
CA GLU A 119 1.29 8.56 -8.58
C GLU A 119 2.56 8.03 -9.27
N TYR A 120 3.72 8.61 -8.97
CA TYR A 120 5.00 8.12 -9.48
C TYR A 120 5.25 6.65 -9.13
N TYR A 121 5.14 6.28 -7.84
CA TYR A 121 5.39 4.89 -7.41
C TYR A 121 4.31 3.92 -7.89
N CYS A 122 3.06 4.35 -7.97
CA CYS A 122 2.00 3.57 -8.61
C CYS A 122 2.29 3.30 -10.10
N SER A 123 2.82 4.29 -10.82
CA SER A 123 3.19 4.15 -12.23
C SER A 123 4.37 3.20 -12.45
N LEU A 124 5.33 3.18 -11.53
CA LEU A 124 6.45 2.22 -11.58
C LEU A 124 5.97 0.78 -11.43
N VAL A 125 5.08 0.53 -10.45
CA VAL A 125 4.48 -0.81 -10.25
C VAL A 125 3.72 -1.25 -11.51
N ASP A 126 2.90 -0.37 -12.08
CA ASP A 126 2.13 -0.63 -13.30
C ASP A 126 3.04 -0.92 -14.51
N SER A 127 4.12 -0.15 -14.66
CA SER A 127 5.10 -0.31 -15.74
C SER A 127 5.83 -1.66 -15.67
N ILE A 128 6.27 -2.07 -14.46
CA ILE A 128 6.92 -3.36 -14.25
C ILE A 128 5.94 -4.51 -14.52
N ALA A 129 4.70 -4.41 -14.01
CA ALA A 129 3.67 -5.41 -14.21
C ALA A 129 3.36 -5.63 -15.71
N LYS A 130 3.21 -4.54 -16.46
CA LYS A 130 2.99 -4.58 -17.92
C LYS A 130 4.19 -5.14 -18.69
N ALA A 131 5.40 -4.71 -18.36
CA ALA A 131 6.61 -5.17 -19.03
C ALA A 131 6.86 -6.68 -18.84
N ARG A 132 6.46 -7.22 -17.70
CA ARG A 132 6.62 -8.64 -17.35
C ARG A 132 5.40 -9.49 -17.65
N HIS A 133 4.27 -8.87 -18.02
CA HIS A 133 2.97 -9.56 -18.14
C HIS A 133 2.57 -10.30 -16.85
N GLU A 134 2.99 -9.77 -15.70
CA GLU A 134 2.68 -10.29 -14.37
C GLU A 134 1.90 -9.24 -13.58
N TYR A 135 0.78 -9.64 -13.01
CA TYR A 135 -0.12 -8.73 -12.29
C TYR A 135 -0.19 -9.13 -10.80
N PRO A 136 0.81 -8.76 -9.98
CA PRO A 136 0.87 -9.16 -8.58
C PRO A 136 -0.17 -8.41 -7.74
N ASN A 137 -0.46 -8.96 -6.55
CA ASN A 137 -1.36 -8.32 -5.57
C ASN A 137 -1.00 -6.85 -5.30
N VAL A 138 0.29 -6.53 -5.28
CA VAL A 138 0.81 -5.17 -5.05
C VAL A 138 0.27 -4.16 -6.06
N LEU A 139 0.07 -4.54 -7.32
CA LEU A 139 -0.54 -3.65 -8.32
C LEU A 139 -1.93 -3.19 -7.87
N PHE A 140 -2.76 -4.11 -7.41
CA PHE A 140 -4.11 -3.81 -6.95
C PHE A 140 -4.10 -3.00 -5.65
N ASP A 141 -3.14 -3.26 -4.74
CA ASP A 141 -2.97 -2.47 -3.53
C ASP A 141 -2.67 -1.00 -3.85
N VAL A 142 -1.62 -0.73 -4.63
CA VAL A 142 -1.19 0.64 -4.90
C VAL A 142 -2.18 1.41 -5.78
N LYS A 143 -2.83 0.75 -6.74
CA LYS A 143 -3.89 1.36 -7.54
C LYS A 143 -5.12 1.69 -6.69
N SER A 144 -5.47 0.84 -5.73
CA SER A 144 -6.54 1.13 -4.78
C SER A 144 -6.22 2.34 -3.89
N LEU A 145 -4.94 2.52 -3.48
CA LEU A 145 -4.50 3.72 -2.76
C LEU A 145 -4.65 4.98 -3.60
N SER A 146 -4.26 4.93 -4.88
CA SER A 146 -4.46 6.05 -5.82
C SER A 146 -5.94 6.42 -5.97
N CYS A 147 -6.83 5.42 -6.12
CA CYS A 147 -8.27 5.66 -6.14
C CYS A 147 -8.78 6.30 -4.85
N GLN A 148 -8.30 5.84 -3.68
CA GLN A 148 -8.68 6.41 -2.39
C GLN A 148 -8.20 7.86 -2.24
N ASP A 149 -7.01 8.19 -2.71
CA ASP A 149 -6.51 9.57 -2.71
C ASP A 149 -7.38 10.48 -3.58
N LEU A 150 -7.72 10.06 -4.80
CA LEU A 150 -8.66 10.76 -5.68
C LEU A 150 -10.04 10.96 -5.03
N LEU A 151 -10.53 9.94 -4.33
CA LEU A 151 -11.79 9.99 -3.60
C LEU A 151 -11.78 11.06 -2.50
N TRP A 152 -10.67 11.18 -1.77
CA TRP A 152 -10.49 12.20 -0.75
C TRP A 152 -10.43 13.62 -1.33
N LEU A 153 -9.89 13.77 -2.53
CA LEU A 153 -9.87 15.04 -3.27
C LEU A 153 -11.25 15.42 -3.85
N GLY A 154 -12.22 14.51 -3.80
CA GLY A 154 -13.57 14.74 -4.33
C GLY A 154 -13.68 14.57 -5.84
N ASN A 155 -12.67 13.99 -6.49
CA ASN A 155 -12.71 13.71 -7.93
C ASN A 155 -13.44 12.40 -8.22
N TYR A 156 -14.74 12.38 -7.97
CA TYR A 156 -15.55 11.16 -8.01
C TYR A 156 -15.63 10.50 -9.38
N GLU A 157 -15.66 11.28 -10.45
CA GLU A 157 -15.74 10.75 -11.82
C GLU A 157 -14.48 9.98 -12.19
N LEU A 158 -13.31 10.58 -11.98
CA LEU A 158 -12.03 9.93 -12.27
C LEU A 158 -11.82 8.72 -11.35
N THR A 159 -12.14 8.86 -10.07
CA THR A 159 -12.04 7.75 -9.11
C THR A 159 -12.88 6.56 -9.54
N MET A 160 -14.13 6.78 -9.96
CA MET A 160 -15.02 5.73 -10.43
C MET A 160 -14.47 5.07 -11.70
N SER A 161 -14.00 5.89 -12.66
CA SER A 161 -13.43 5.36 -13.91
C SER A 161 -12.22 4.46 -13.65
N GLU A 162 -11.25 4.92 -12.85
CA GLU A 162 -10.04 4.16 -12.53
C GLU A 162 -10.37 2.87 -11.75
N ALA A 163 -11.29 2.94 -10.77
CA ALA A 163 -11.69 1.77 -9.99
C ALA A 163 -12.40 0.71 -10.86
N MET A 164 -13.25 1.13 -11.80
CA MET A 164 -13.91 0.23 -12.73
C MET A 164 -12.95 -0.39 -13.74
N ASP A 165 -11.96 0.36 -14.21
CA ASP A 165 -10.93 -0.17 -15.10
C ASP A 165 -10.05 -1.21 -14.38
N LEU A 166 -9.72 -0.95 -13.12
CA LEU A 166 -8.97 -1.89 -12.28
C LEU A 166 -9.79 -3.16 -12.00
N TYR A 167 -11.09 -3.01 -11.73
CA TYR A 167 -12.01 -4.15 -11.56
C TYR A 167 -12.10 -5.01 -12.82
N ARG A 168 -12.23 -4.37 -14.00
CA ARG A 168 -12.25 -5.09 -15.29
C ARG A 168 -10.94 -5.85 -15.53
N LEU A 169 -9.79 -5.22 -15.21
CA LEU A 169 -8.49 -5.90 -15.29
C LEU A 169 -8.46 -7.14 -14.40
N ALA A 170 -8.85 -7.02 -13.14
CA ALA A 170 -8.90 -8.14 -12.20
C ALA A 170 -9.83 -9.25 -12.67
N SER A 171 -11.01 -8.88 -13.21
CA SER A 171 -11.98 -9.83 -13.76
C SER A 171 -11.46 -10.57 -14.98
N ASN A 172 -10.84 -9.86 -15.92
CA ASN A 172 -10.26 -10.48 -17.14
C ASN A 172 -9.12 -11.43 -16.84
N LEU A 173 -8.40 -11.23 -15.74
CA LEU A 173 -7.30 -12.06 -15.28
C LEU A 173 -7.74 -13.20 -14.35
N ASP A 174 -9.01 -13.24 -13.98
CA ASP A 174 -9.52 -14.11 -12.90
C ASP A 174 -8.70 -13.94 -11.60
N HIS A 175 -8.30 -12.68 -11.32
CA HIS A 175 -7.40 -12.37 -10.24
C HIS A 175 -8.17 -12.11 -8.93
N ARG A 176 -8.41 -13.17 -8.16
CA ARG A 176 -9.24 -13.14 -6.96
C ARG A 176 -8.90 -12.02 -5.97
N TYR A 177 -7.62 -11.87 -5.60
CA TYR A 177 -7.19 -10.78 -4.71
C TYR A 177 -7.46 -9.40 -5.33
N GLY A 178 -7.25 -9.25 -6.63
CA GLY A 178 -7.57 -8.02 -7.35
C GLY A 178 -9.06 -7.70 -7.29
N LEU A 179 -9.93 -8.67 -7.53
CA LEU A 179 -11.38 -8.49 -7.40
C LEU A 179 -11.77 -8.05 -5.99
N LEU A 180 -11.24 -8.72 -4.96
CA LEU A 180 -11.47 -8.35 -3.56
C LEU A 180 -11.09 -6.89 -3.29
N ARG A 181 -9.89 -6.46 -3.68
CA ARG A 181 -9.42 -5.07 -3.48
C ARG A 181 -10.25 -4.05 -4.25
N CYS A 182 -10.64 -4.39 -5.47
CA CYS A 182 -11.49 -3.51 -6.30
C CYS A 182 -12.91 -3.39 -5.75
N SER A 183 -13.52 -4.49 -5.29
CA SER A 183 -14.86 -4.47 -4.69
C SER A 183 -14.87 -3.66 -3.40
N GLU A 184 -13.84 -3.77 -2.54
CA GLU A 184 -13.67 -2.89 -1.37
C GLU A 184 -13.59 -1.41 -1.78
N THR A 185 -12.77 -1.10 -2.78
CA THR A 185 -12.58 0.27 -3.27
C THR A 185 -13.88 0.83 -3.85
N LEU A 186 -14.59 0.07 -4.67
CA LEU A 186 -15.88 0.47 -5.23
C LEU A 186 -16.92 0.68 -4.12
N GLY A 187 -16.95 -0.17 -3.11
CA GLY A 187 -17.82 0.00 -1.94
C GLY A 187 -17.58 1.33 -1.23
N LEU A 188 -16.32 1.71 -1.01
CA LEU A 188 -15.95 3.01 -0.43
C LEU A 188 -16.39 4.19 -1.31
N ILE A 189 -16.21 4.08 -2.63
CA ILE A 189 -16.64 5.11 -3.58
C ILE A 189 -18.15 5.27 -3.53
N TYR A 190 -18.92 4.18 -3.66
CA TYR A 190 -20.37 4.21 -3.60
C TYR A 190 -20.91 4.78 -2.29
N GLN A 191 -20.32 4.41 -1.16
CA GLN A 191 -20.65 4.99 0.14
C GLN A 191 -20.41 6.51 0.16
N ARG A 192 -19.31 6.97 -0.43
CA ARG A 192 -18.97 8.39 -0.45
C ARG A 192 -19.93 9.22 -1.28
N ILE A 193 -20.42 8.68 -2.39
CA ILE A 193 -21.40 9.34 -3.28
C ILE A 193 -22.86 9.04 -2.90
N ARG A 194 -23.11 8.46 -1.71
CA ARG A 194 -24.45 8.15 -1.18
C ARG A 194 -25.25 7.12 -2.00
N ARG A 195 -24.57 6.24 -2.69
CA ARG A 195 -25.18 5.07 -3.33
C ARG A 195 -25.10 3.86 -2.40
N ASP A 196 -25.77 3.92 -1.27
CA ASP A 196 -25.59 2.97 -0.17
C ASP A 196 -25.95 1.52 -0.55
N SER A 197 -26.95 1.31 -1.42
CA SER A 197 -27.29 -0.03 -1.94
C SER A 197 -26.14 -0.66 -2.75
N ASP A 198 -25.50 0.13 -3.61
CA ASP A 198 -24.38 -0.36 -4.42
C ASP A 198 -23.14 -0.59 -3.56
N ALA A 199 -22.93 0.23 -2.52
CA ALA A 199 -21.87 0.03 -1.55
C ALA A 199 -22.04 -1.31 -0.82
N VAL A 200 -23.26 -1.64 -0.36
CA VAL A 200 -23.55 -2.93 0.30
C VAL A 200 -23.26 -4.10 -0.63
N VAL A 201 -23.67 -4.03 -1.90
CA VAL A 201 -23.40 -5.07 -2.89
C VAL A 201 -21.90 -5.28 -3.08
N SER A 202 -21.14 -4.19 -3.26
CA SER A 202 -19.68 -4.26 -3.45
C SER A 202 -18.95 -4.81 -2.22
N PHE A 203 -19.33 -4.41 -1.01
CA PHE A 203 -18.74 -4.97 0.21
C PHE A 203 -19.13 -6.44 0.42
N GLN A 204 -20.36 -6.84 0.05
CA GLN A 204 -20.76 -8.23 0.12
C GLN A 204 -19.95 -9.10 -0.85
N GLU A 205 -19.72 -8.65 -2.08
CA GLU A 205 -18.84 -9.31 -3.04
C GLU A 205 -17.43 -9.50 -2.47
N SER A 206 -16.85 -8.44 -1.88
CA SER A 206 -15.54 -8.53 -1.22
C SER A 206 -15.53 -9.58 -0.10
N LEU A 207 -16.57 -9.64 0.75
CA LEU A 207 -16.70 -10.62 1.81
C LEU A 207 -16.84 -12.05 1.29
N ASP A 208 -17.54 -12.25 0.20
CA ASP A 208 -17.72 -13.57 -0.42
C ASP A 208 -16.42 -14.08 -1.02
N LEU A 209 -15.63 -13.18 -1.62
CA LEU A 209 -14.27 -13.47 -2.09
C LEU A 209 -13.27 -13.85 -0.98
N LEU A 210 -13.53 -13.49 0.27
CA LEU A 210 -12.71 -13.88 1.42
C LEU A 210 -13.01 -15.28 1.95
N LYS A 211 -14.21 -15.82 1.70
CA LYS A 211 -14.69 -17.11 2.27
C LYS A 211 -14.13 -18.34 1.53
N ASP A 212 -13.89 -18.21 0.23
CA ASP A 212 -13.40 -19.28 -0.64
C ASP A 212 -11.86 -19.30 -0.70
#